data_00c31350eff1edddd696faedac16525f
#
_entry.id   00c31350eff1edddd696faedac16525f
#
_cell.length_a   1.000
_cell.length_b   1.000
_cell.length_c   1.000
_cell.angle_alpha   90.00
_cell.angle_beta   90.00
_cell.angle_gamma   90.00
#
_symmetry.space_group_name_H-M   'P 1'
#
loop_
_entity.id
_entity.type
_entity.pdbx_description
1 polymer ?
#
loop_
_entity_poly.entity_id
_entity_poly.type
_entity_poly.pdbx_seq_one_letter_code
_entity_poly.pdbx_strand_id
1 'polypeptide(L)'
;MSLQQTVAQKHQSLEGEMLFVRNVDILSTMVRIPIVVIGLMLVALSAPIQQSFASSRNLDFTIYQDGSTHVFYELDVDPLELEITVELFGEMIENITIIGEDGFLLSNEINHNLAVIETFGASRISIDYDTQDLVSKTGKIWAFSVDAPVQYSLLTPKDSVIIEMSNFPLSMQV
;
A
#
# COMPACT_ATOMS: atom_id res chain seq x y z
N MET A 1 -66.58 -4.92 -52.59
CA MET A 1 -65.55 -3.89 -52.20
C MET A 1 -65.10 -4.12 -50.74
N SER A 2 -64.58 -5.32 -50.45
CA SER A 2 -64.26 -5.61 -49.03
C SER A 2 -63.03 -6.52 -48.80
N LEU A 3 -62.72 -7.42 -49.68
CA LEU A 3 -61.61 -8.39 -49.46
C LEU A 3 -60.23 -7.88 -49.80
N GLN A 4 -60.06 -6.99 -50.80
CA GLN A 4 -58.76 -6.49 -51.18
C GLN A 4 -58.20 -5.45 -50.20
N GLN A 5 -59.05 -4.66 -49.53
CA GLN A 5 -58.64 -3.71 -48.52
C GLN A 5 -58.16 -4.40 -47.23
N THR A 6 -58.78 -5.52 -46.87
CA THR A 6 -58.39 -6.25 -45.66
C THR A 6 -57.04 -6.95 -45.82
N VAL A 7 -56.72 -7.48 -47.03
CA VAL A 7 -55.44 -8.12 -47.30
C VAL A 7 -54.32 -7.10 -47.36
N ALA A 8 -54.51 -5.94 -47.96
CA ALA A 8 -53.51 -4.88 -47.98
C ALA A 8 -53.19 -4.32 -46.61
N GLN A 9 -54.23 -4.17 -45.76
CA GLN A 9 -54.02 -3.68 -44.39
C GLN A 9 -53.28 -4.71 -43.51
N LYS A 10 -53.54 -6.00 -43.72
CA LYS A 10 -52.86 -7.07 -43.01
C LYS A 10 -51.39 -7.21 -43.41
N HIS A 11 -51.09 -6.98 -44.70
CA HIS A 11 -49.73 -7.02 -45.21
C HIS A 11 -48.88 -5.82 -44.71
N GLN A 12 -49.43 -4.62 -44.62
CA GLN A 12 -48.76 -3.46 -44.05
C GLN A 12 -48.53 -3.61 -42.53
N SER A 13 -49.46 -4.24 -41.82
CA SER A 13 -49.29 -4.49 -40.39
C SER A 13 -48.14 -5.51 -40.12
N LEU A 14 -48.04 -6.56 -40.97
CA LEU A 14 -46.98 -7.55 -40.82
C LEU A 14 -45.58 -6.99 -41.21
N GLU A 15 -45.47 -6.16 -42.22
CA GLU A 15 -44.21 -5.50 -42.56
C GLU A 15 -43.78 -4.48 -41.49
N GLY A 16 -44.72 -3.75 -40.90
CA GLY A 16 -44.43 -2.82 -39.78
C GLY A 16 -43.95 -3.56 -38.52
N GLU A 17 -44.56 -4.68 -38.16
CA GLU A 17 -44.12 -5.51 -37.04
C GLU A 17 -42.76 -6.15 -37.30
N MET A 18 -42.52 -6.65 -38.50
CA MET A 18 -41.23 -7.26 -38.85
C MET A 18 -40.10 -6.23 -38.89
N LEU A 19 -40.34 -5.03 -39.36
CA LEU A 19 -39.38 -3.93 -39.35
C LEU A 19 -39.11 -3.42 -37.91
N PHE A 20 -40.14 -3.37 -37.05
CA PHE A 20 -39.97 -2.97 -35.65
C PHE A 20 -39.15 -3.97 -34.86
N VAL A 21 -39.44 -5.27 -34.98
CA VAL A 21 -38.68 -6.35 -34.31
C VAL A 21 -37.24 -6.36 -34.79
N ARG A 22 -36.97 -6.19 -36.08
CA ARG A 22 -35.63 -6.16 -36.65
C ARG A 22 -34.82 -4.96 -36.16
N ASN A 23 -35.44 -3.79 -36.03
CA ASN A 23 -34.77 -2.61 -35.53
C ASN A 23 -34.49 -2.69 -34.02
N VAL A 24 -35.36 -3.33 -33.23
CA VAL A 24 -35.13 -3.53 -31.80
C VAL A 24 -33.97 -4.49 -31.58
N ASP A 25 -33.83 -5.55 -32.35
CA ASP A 25 -32.74 -6.51 -32.25
C ASP A 25 -31.38 -5.86 -32.62
N ILE A 26 -31.34 -5.01 -33.66
CA ILE A 26 -30.14 -4.30 -34.07
C ILE A 26 -29.74 -3.28 -32.99
N LEU A 27 -30.71 -2.54 -32.45
CA LEU A 27 -30.45 -1.58 -31.33
C LEU A 27 -29.98 -2.31 -30.06
N SER A 28 -30.58 -3.44 -29.72
CA SER A 28 -30.19 -4.23 -28.56
C SER A 28 -28.78 -4.81 -28.70
N THR A 29 -28.39 -5.19 -29.89
CA THR A 29 -27.04 -5.72 -30.15
C THR A 29 -25.99 -4.60 -30.17
N MET A 30 -26.28 -3.45 -30.76
CA MET A 30 -25.36 -2.31 -30.77
C MET A 30 -25.11 -1.71 -29.38
N VAL A 31 -26.12 -1.75 -28.48
CA VAL A 31 -25.99 -1.22 -27.13
C VAL A 31 -25.31 -2.23 -26.19
N ARG A 32 -25.46 -3.53 -26.42
CA ARG A 32 -24.86 -4.57 -25.55
C ARG A 32 -23.35 -4.65 -25.65
N ILE A 33 -22.79 -4.47 -26.86
CA ILE A 33 -21.33 -4.53 -27.08
C ILE A 33 -20.59 -3.42 -26.31
N PRO A 34 -20.96 -2.12 -26.39
CA PRO A 34 -20.27 -1.07 -25.65
C PRO A 34 -20.44 -1.23 -24.13
N ILE A 35 -21.61 -1.70 -23.64
CA ILE A 35 -21.81 -1.91 -22.20
C ILE A 35 -20.90 -3.03 -21.68
N VAL A 36 -20.75 -4.14 -22.43
CA VAL A 36 -19.83 -5.23 -22.06
C VAL A 36 -18.38 -4.75 -22.08
N VAL A 37 -17.98 -3.98 -23.10
CA VAL A 37 -16.62 -3.42 -23.19
C VAL A 37 -16.34 -2.44 -22.06
N ILE A 38 -17.28 -1.55 -21.73
CA ILE A 38 -17.16 -0.61 -20.60
C ILE A 38 -17.10 -1.39 -19.27
N GLY A 39 -17.92 -2.42 -19.10
CA GLY A 39 -17.88 -3.27 -17.92
C GLY A 39 -16.55 -4.01 -17.76
N LEU A 40 -15.99 -4.53 -18.84
CA LEU A 40 -14.69 -5.20 -18.84
C LEU A 40 -13.54 -4.22 -18.55
N MET A 41 -13.63 -3.00 -19.07
CA MET A 41 -12.66 -1.95 -18.82
C MET A 41 -12.69 -1.46 -17.37
N LEU A 42 -13.89 -1.34 -16.77
CA LEU A 42 -14.06 -1.00 -15.35
C LEU A 42 -13.50 -2.08 -14.42
N VAL A 43 -13.65 -3.35 -14.75
CA VAL A 43 -13.07 -4.47 -13.99
C VAL A 43 -11.55 -4.46 -14.08
N ALA A 44 -10.98 -4.14 -15.24
CA ALA A 44 -9.52 -4.01 -15.40
C ALA A 44 -8.94 -2.83 -14.60
N LEU A 45 -9.70 -1.72 -14.44
CA LEU A 45 -9.30 -0.57 -13.63
C LEU A 45 -9.49 -0.79 -12.12
N SER A 46 -10.28 -1.79 -11.72
CA SER A 46 -10.49 -2.16 -10.32
C SER A 46 -9.58 -3.31 -9.85
N ALA A 47 -8.61 -3.71 -10.66
CA ALA A 47 -7.59 -4.64 -10.20
C ALA A 47 -6.92 -4.02 -8.97
N PRO A 48 -6.91 -4.68 -7.80
CA PRO A 48 -6.22 -4.16 -6.64
C PRO A 48 -4.76 -3.94 -7.06
N ILE A 49 -4.27 -2.74 -6.86
CA ILE A 49 -2.83 -2.51 -6.89
C ILE A 49 -2.31 -3.38 -5.75
N GLN A 50 -1.69 -4.49 -6.09
CA GLN A 50 -0.98 -5.29 -5.11
C GLN A 50 0.16 -4.40 -4.61
N GLN A 51 -0.07 -3.73 -3.50
CA GLN A 51 1.03 -3.15 -2.75
C GLN A 51 1.83 -4.33 -2.23
N SER A 52 3.01 -4.48 -2.75
CA SER A 52 4.00 -5.38 -2.19
C SER A 52 4.34 -4.88 -0.80
N PHE A 53 3.98 -5.68 0.17
CA PHE A 53 4.35 -5.40 1.55
C PHE A 53 5.65 -6.14 1.82
N ALA A 54 6.72 -5.37 1.98
CA ALA A 54 7.89 -5.89 2.66
C ALA A 54 7.45 -6.42 4.03
N SER A 55 7.83 -7.65 4.35
CA SER A 55 7.51 -8.26 5.65
C SER A 55 8.59 -7.88 6.65
N SER A 56 8.21 -7.18 7.72
CA SER A 56 9.14 -6.86 8.80
C SER A 56 9.67 -8.12 9.45
N ARG A 57 10.99 -8.22 9.56
CA ARG A 57 11.72 -9.30 10.22
C ARG A 57 12.22 -8.88 11.60
N ASN A 58 12.84 -7.73 11.68
CA ASN A 58 13.37 -7.16 12.92
C ASN A 58 13.17 -5.66 12.93
N LEU A 59 12.85 -5.10 14.10
CA LEU A 59 12.70 -3.68 14.33
C LEU A 59 13.22 -3.34 15.72
N ASP A 60 14.31 -2.59 15.76
CA ASP A 60 14.95 -2.19 17.01
C ASP A 60 15.03 -0.68 17.11
N PHE A 61 14.65 -0.14 18.26
CA PHE A 61 14.81 1.25 18.62
C PHE A 61 15.83 1.38 19.75
N THR A 62 16.82 2.23 19.57
CA THR A 62 17.79 2.57 20.63
C THR A 62 17.67 4.06 20.93
N ILE A 63 17.21 4.39 22.14
CA ILE A 63 17.11 5.78 22.60
C ILE A 63 18.42 6.21 23.24
N TYR A 64 18.93 7.34 22.83
CA TYR A 64 20.12 7.97 23.43
C TYR A 64 19.76 8.98 24.52
N GLN A 65 20.76 9.39 25.31
CA GLN A 65 20.56 10.30 26.44
C GLN A 65 20.13 11.73 26.04
N ASP A 66 20.36 12.11 24.82
CA ASP A 66 19.94 13.39 24.24
C ASP A 66 18.50 13.38 23.69
N GLY A 67 17.88 12.17 23.62
CA GLY A 67 16.53 11.95 23.11
C GLY A 67 16.51 11.55 21.64
N SER A 68 17.63 11.52 20.95
CA SER A 68 17.69 10.95 19.61
C SER A 68 17.43 9.44 19.67
N THR A 69 16.86 8.91 18.63
CA THR A 69 16.53 7.48 18.51
C THR A 69 17.18 6.91 17.26
N HIS A 70 18.00 5.89 17.45
CA HIS A 70 18.53 5.10 16.36
C HIS A 70 17.54 3.97 16.03
N VAL A 71 17.25 3.78 14.76
CA VAL A 71 16.31 2.79 14.26
C VAL A 71 17.04 1.82 13.36
N PHE A 72 16.97 0.54 13.68
CA PHE A 72 17.39 -0.55 12.82
C PHE A 72 16.16 -1.34 12.36
N TYR A 73 15.93 -1.40 11.06
CA TYR A 73 14.74 -2.02 10.49
C TYR A 73 15.12 -3.00 9.38
N GLU A 74 14.90 -4.29 9.61
CA GLU A 74 15.18 -5.37 8.66
C GLU A 74 13.88 -5.89 8.04
N LEU A 75 13.87 -5.99 6.72
CA LEU A 75 12.71 -6.39 5.91
C LEU A 75 13.07 -7.54 4.98
N ASP A 76 12.17 -8.53 4.88
CA ASP A 76 12.19 -9.49 3.78
C ASP A 76 11.40 -8.89 2.60
N VAL A 77 11.97 -8.92 1.41
CA VAL A 77 11.40 -8.35 0.19
C VAL A 77 11.33 -9.40 -0.92
N ASP A 78 10.42 -9.21 -1.87
CA ASP A 78 10.38 -10.08 -3.05
C ASP A 78 11.52 -9.70 -4.02
N PRO A 79 12.45 -10.62 -4.34
CA PRO A 79 13.53 -10.35 -5.28
C PRO A 79 13.08 -9.99 -6.70
N LEU A 80 11.81 -10.27 -7.04
CA LEU A 80 11.24 -9.90 -8.33
C LEU A 80 10.77 -8.45 -8.38
N GLU A 81 10.64 -7.80 -7.24
CA GLU A 81 10.31 -6.38 -7.15
C GLU A 81 11.58 -5.54 -7.22
N LEU A 82 11.66 -4.72 -8.25
CA LEU A 82 12.83 -3.86 -8.49
C LEU A 82 12.85 -2.64 -7.57
N GLU A 83 11.70 -2.25 -7.04
CA GLU A 83 11.53 -1.08 -6.20
C GLU A 83 10.44 -1.35 -5.16
N ILE A 84 10.68 -0.91 -3.93
CA ILE A 84 9.72 -0.96 -2.83
C ILE A 84 9.57 0.40 -2.18
N THR A 85 8.42 0.64 -1.56
CA THR A 85 8.20 1.83 -0.71
C THR A 85 8.03 1.37 0.72
N VAL A 86 8.83 1.94 1.63
CA VAL A 86 8.84 1.64 3.06
C VAL A 86 8.50 2.90 3.84
N GLU A 87 7.56 2.79 4.78
CA GLU A 87 7.28 3.85 5.73
C GLU A 87 8.29 3.76 6.89
N LEU A 88 9.02 4.85 7.11
CA LEU A 88 9.98 5.02 8.19
C LEU A 88 9.31 5.58 9.43
N PHE A 89 9.87 5.32 10.60
CA PHE A 89 9.39 5.83 11.87
C PHE A 89 10.01 7.20 12.16
N GLY A 90 9.15 8.21 12.36
CA GLY A 90 9.55 9.60 12.49
C GLY A 90 9.52 10.37 11.17
N GLU A 91 9.60 11.70 11.25
CA GLU A 91 9.60 12.60 10.09
C GLU A 91 10.99 13.21 9.84
N MET A 92 11.80 13.34 10.88
CA MET A 92 13.18 13.88 10.81
C MET A 92 14.18 12.75 10.67
N ILE A 93 14.37 12.28 9.46
CA ILE A 93 15.27 11.17 9.15
C ILE A 93 16.67 11.69 8.87
N GLU A 94 17.65 11.22 9.64
CA GLU A 94 19.07 11.60 9.55
C GLU A 94 19.93 10.33 9.38
N ASN A 95 21.10 10.47 8.76
CA ASN A 95 22.14 9.45 8.65
C ASN A 95 21.67 8.11 8.04
N ILE A 96 20.68 8.14 7.14
CA ILE A 96 20.11 6.90 6.62
C ILE A 96 21.11 6.11 5.78
N THR A 97 21.16 4.81 6.05
CA THR A 97 21.94 3.81 5.31
C THR A 97 21.03 2.63 5.01
N ILE A 98 20.95 2.23 3.75
CA ILE A 98 20.15 1.09 3.31
C ILE A 98 21.06 0.11 2.59
N ILE A 99 21.09 -1.14 3.06
CA ILE A 99 21.95 -2.19 2.51
C ILE A 99 21.15 -3.45 2.17
N GLY A 100 21.53 -4.10 1.08
CA GLY A 100 21.03 -5.42 0.71
C GLY A 100 21.70 -6.55 1.52
N GLU A 101 21.21 -7.77 1.37
CA GLU A 101 21.75 -8.96 2.05
C GLU A 101 23.21 -9.27 1.70
N ASP A 102 23.68 -8.79 0.55
CA ASP A 102 25.05 -8.90 0.07
C ASP A 102 25.99 -7.83 0.67
N GLY A 103 25.43 -6.90 1.48
CA GLY A 103 26.17 -5.82 2.12
C GLY A 103 26.41 -4.59 1.22
N PHE A 104 25.85 -4.54 0.00
CA PHE A 104 25.93 -3.37 -0.86
C PHE A 104 24.90 -2.33 -0.51
N LEU A 105 25.31 -1.06 -0.62
CA LEU A 105 24.40 0.08 -0.48
C LEU A 105 23.37 0.07 -1.61
N LEU A 106 22.12 0.24 -1.25
CA LEU A 106 21.00 0.37 -2.17
C LEU A 106 20.67 1.84 -2.43
N SER A 107 20.31 2.12 -3.70
CA SER A 107 19.80 3.43 -4.10
C SER A 107 18.45 3.68 -3.44
N ASN A 108 18.26 4.89 -2.91
CA ASN A 108 17.01 5.26 -2.27
C ASN A 108 16.68 6.74 -2.46
N GLU A 109 15.41 7.06 -2.38
CA GLU A 109 14.88 8.42 -2.35
C GLU A 109 13.96 8.55 -1.13
N ILE A 110 14.21 9.57 -0.31
CA ILE A 110 13.43 9.83 0.91
C ILE A 110 12.52 11.01 0.66
N ASN A 111 11.23 10.80 0.90
CA ASN A 111 10.22 11.85 0.86
C ASN A 111 9.41 11.84 2.16
N HIS A 112 9.72 12.77 3.08
CA HIS A 112 9.25 12.78 4.46
C HIS A 112 9.63 11.45 5.16
N ASN A 113 8.64 10.66 5.57
CA ASN A 113 8.84 9.36 6.20
C ASN A 113 8.71 8.17 5.21
N LEU A 114 8.65 8.42 3.91
CA LEU A 114 8.59 7.36 2.89
C LEU A 114 9.96 7.21 2.23
N ALA A 115 10.49 6.00 2.27
CA ALA A 115 11.69 5.60 1.55
C ALA A 115 11.30 4.77 0.32
N VAL A 116 11.66 5.25 -0.86
CA VAL A 116 11.59 4.48 -2.11
C VAL A 116 12.96 3.88 -2.34
N ILE A 117 13.05 2.56 -2.42
CA ILE A 117 14.31 1.80 -2.41
C ILE A 117 14.38 0.90 -3.63
N GLU A 118 15.46 1.03 -4.41
CA GLU A 118 15.78 0.11 -5.50
C GLU A 118 16.41 -1.16 -4.90
N THR A 119 15.73 -2.30 -5.03
CA THR A 119 16.13 -3.56 -4.36
C THR A 119 17.27 -4.28 -5.06
N PHE A 120 17.44 -4.07 -6.37
CA PHE A 120 18.39 -4.78 -7.22
C PHE A 120 18.31 -6.32 -7.12
N GLY A 121 17.12 -6.84 -6.77
CA GLY A 121 16.88 -8.26 -6.61
C GLY A 121 17.28 -8.83 -5.25
N ALA A 122 17.57 -7.98 -4.27
CA ALA A 122 17.78 -8.42 -2.89
C ALA A 122 16.52 -9.10 -2.33
N SER A 123 16.68 -10.15 -1.55
CA SER A 123 15.61 -10.82 -0.80
C SER A 123 15.43 -10.26 0.61
N ARG A 124 16.41 -9.48 1.06
CA ARG A 124 16.43 -8.81 2.37
C ARG A 124 17.13 -7.48 2.28
N ILE A 125 16.58 -6.50 2.97
CA ILE A 125 17.19 -5.20 3.13
C ILE A 125 17.25 -4.82 4.61
N SER A 126 18.27 -4.07 4.99
CA SER A 126 18.44 -3.47 6.31
C SER A 126 18.50 -1.96 6.16
N ILE A 127 17.66 -1.27 6.91
CA ILE A 127 17.54 0.19 6.95
C ILE A 127 18.01 0.65 8.33
N ASP A 128 18.98 1.54 8.34
CA ASP A 128 19.64 2.04 9.54
C ASP A 128 19.60 3.57 9.47
N TYR A 129 19.05 4.24 10.49
CA TYR A 129 18.95 5.69 10.50
C TYR A 129 18.72 6.25 11.91
N ASP A 130 18.88 7.56 12.05
CA ASP A 130 18.60 8.30 13.27
C ASP A 130 17.36 9.19 13.08
N THR A 131 16.62 9.42 14.17
CA THR A 131 15.50 10.39 14.22
C THR A 131 15.40 11.05 15.58
N GLN A 132 14.81 12.27 15.64
CA GLN A 132 14.73 13.06 16.87
C GLN A 132 13.31 13.28 17.36
N ASP A 133 12.30 12.76 16.68
CA ASP A 133 10.89 13.07 16.92
C ASP A 133 10.06 11.93 17.51
N LEU A 134 10.66 10.75 17.75
CA LEU A 134 10.01 9.66 18.47
C LEU A 134 10.01 9.84 19.99
N VAL A 135 10.84 10.73 20.51
CA VAL A 135 10.97 10.97 21.93
C VAL A 135 10.64 12.43 22.25
N SER A 136 9.72 12.64 23.16
CA SER A 136 9.37 13.96 23.69
C SER A 136 9.80 14.09 25.14
N LYS A 137 10.09 15.34 25.59
CA LYS A 137 10.53 15.62 26.94
C LYS A 137 9.66 16.65 27.63
N THR A 138 9.15 16.30 28.80
CA THR A 138 8.42 17.21 29.66
C THR A 138 9.05 17.20 31.05
N GLY A 139 9.81 18.24 31.35
CA GLY A 139 10.58 18.35 32.59
C GLY A 139 11.67 17.27 32.67
N LYS A 140 11.52 16.30 33.56
CA LYS A 140 12.43 15.16 33.74
C LYS A 140 11.91 13.87 33.12
N ILE A 141 10.70 13.90 32.57
CA ILE A 141 10.03 12.74 31.99
C ILE A 141 10.27 12.75 30.50
N TRP A 142 10.71 11.61 29.97
CA TRP A 142 10.85 11.34 28.55
C TRP A 142 9.75 10.36 28.15
N ALA A 143 9.07 10.63 27.05
CA ALA A 143 8.03 9.79 26.50
C ALA A 143 8.44 9.35 25.08
N PHE A 144 8.61 8.06 24.88
CA PHE A 144 8.78 7.45 23.58
C PHE A 144 7.40 7.08 23.04
N SER A 145 7.13 7.42 21.79
CA SER A 145 5.86 7.11 21.13
C SER A 145 6.12 6.68 19.69
N VAL A 146 5.63 5.50 19.33
CA VAL A 146 5.71 4.97 17.97
C VAL A 146 4.42 4.19 17.66
N ASP A 147 3.95 4.32 16.43
CA ASP A 147 2.91 3.46 15.87
C ASP A 147 3.59 2.43 14.95
N ALA A 148 3.94 1.28 15.53
CA ALA A 148 4.61 0.21 14.81
C ALA A 148 3.63 -0.96 14.57
N PRO A 149 3.39 -1.37 13.32
CA PRO A 149 2.47 -2.46 12.99
C PRO A 149 3.01 -3.84 13.36
N VAL A 150 4.24 -3.90 13.84
CA VAL A 150 4.98 -5.13 14.15
C VAL A 150 5.59 -5.08 15.55
N GLN A 151 6.02 -6.22 16.03
CA GLN A 151 6.78 -6.30 17.28
C GLN A 151 8.14 -5.63 17.11
N TYR A 152 8.57 -4.94 18.15
CA TYR A 152 9.85 -4.25 18.17
C TYR A 152 10.57 -4.41 19.51
N SER A 153 11.88 -4.20 19.50
CA SER A 153 12.70 -4.07 20.68
C SER A 153 12.95 -2.59 20.99
N LEU A 154 12.97 -2.24 22.26
CA LEU A 154 13.28 -0.90 22.71
C LEU A 154 14.42 -0.95 23.72
N LEU A 155 15.53 -0.30 23.39
CA LEU A 155 16.64 -0.09 24.29
C LEU A 155 16.62 1.35 24.80
N THR A 156 16.49 1.53 26.10
CA THR A 156 16.49 2.84 26.75
C THR A 156 17.91 3.18 27.26
N PRO A 157 18.21 4.47 27.50
CA PRO A 157 19.49 4.87 28.09
C PRO A 157 19.73 4.16 29.42
N LYS A 158 21.01 3.91 29.72
CA LYS A 158 21.41 3.32 30.98
C LYS A 158 20.89 4.14 32.17
N ASP A 159 20.49 3.46 33.23
CA ASP A 159 19.93 4.06 34.45
C ASP A 159 18.55 4.73 34.28
N SER A 160 17.86 4.45 33.16
CA SER A 160 16.47 4.87 32.95
C SER A 160 15.52 4.09 33.88
N VAL A 161 14.50 4.79 34.39
CA VAL A 161 13.42 4.17 35.18
C VAL A 161 12.12 4.31 34.39
N ILE A 162 11.54 3.18 34.02
CA ILE A 162 10.26 3.15 33.33
C ILE A 162 9.16 3.38 34.37
N ILE A 163 8.37 4.43 34.16
CA ILE A 163 7.30 4.83 35.09
C ILE A 163 5.91 4.47 34.57
N GLU A 164 5.75 4.35 33.25
CA GLU A 164 4.48 4.02 32.59
C GLU A 164 4.72 3.34 31.24
N MET A 165 3.85 2.43 30.88
CA MET A 165 3.82 1.77 29.55
C MET A 165 2.37 1.59 29.14
N SER A 166 2.06 1.86 27.88
CA SER A 166 0.72 1.64 27.30
C SER A 166 0.42 0.14 27.07
N ASN A 167 1.45 -0.65 26.80
CA ASN A 167 1.36 -2.10 26.59
C ASN A 167 2.41 -2.83 27.42
N PHE A 168 2.09 -4.05 27.85
CA PHE A 168 3.07 -4.89 28.53
C PHE A 168 4.05 -5.52 27.54
N PRO A 169 5.37 -5.42 27.79
CA PRO A 169 6.37 -6.05 26.93
C PRO A 169 6.29 -7.59 27.08
N LEU A 170 6.65 -8.31 26.00
CA LEU A 170 6.75 -9.77 26.01
C LEU A 170 7.91 -10.24 26.88
N SER A 171 8.99 -9.45 26.93
CA SER A 171 10.15 -9.70 27.79
C SER A 171 10.79 -8.37 28.19
N MET A 172 11.41 -8.33 29.35
CA MET A 172 12.16 -7.17 29.85
C MET A 172 13.48 -7.67 30.42
N GLN A 173 14.56 -7.02 29.99
CA GLN A 173 15.90 -7.22 30.55
C GLN A 173 16.34 -5.93 31.25
N VAL A 174 16.88 -6.07 32.47
CA VAL A 174 17.36 -4.96 33.29
C VAL A 174 18.86 -5.03 33.42
#